data_a82a4fd61036bb5a3aeef7d5f1380295
#
_entry.id   a82a4fd61036bb5a3aeef7d5f1380295
#
_cell.length_a   1.000
_cell.length_b   1.000
_cell.length_c   1.000
_cell.angle_alpha   90.00
_cell.angle_beta   90.00
_cell.angle_gamma   90.00
#
_symmetry.space_group_name_H-M   'P 1'
#
loop_
_entity.id
_entity.type
_entity.pdbx_description
1 polymer ?
#
loop_
_entity_poly.entity_id
_entity_poly.type
_entity_poly.pdbx_seq_one_letter_code
_entity_poly.pdbx_strand_id
1 'polypeptide(L)'
;MTEETVERKSVTNIQSEMMFVGALYKQPDLYVSYGGYMRSQYDFSDEACKFFYDMFEIMYKTFTQTIEEDKVNMFMSQSDERLRTYKRYKGWKTISSWMQVADCDDFKKYYNLVKKYSLVREYDRNGYPVQRILNHRLFEKWEAKDIYRVIRSQADKINTVISAGEDSVLLNSGVESQVESFLSKPDLGIPLPWVILNKMFRGCRLGKVIFNGFLSNEGKSRNMMLLIAYIVLAMDEKFLLLSNEMDEDDLRNCLVVTVINNKCFKELHGVDIEKPEEEIVLGIYRDNNGNVIERKTNENGDFIETEEEYKHRVATTSDEFQKVMQVAKWVDQKRQGKLYFKDVGSDYSDSALEFEFRKHRMLYDVKYCGYDTLKGYRIDDWQTVKQTATKIKELMKEIHMFCFSVFQLTDDTVYTDIFQLSSNNIANAKQIKHVADILMLGKRLHPDEYYKYQYMSISDWGEPQAHDLKKDKTYFCIKVDKNRGGNKNVIPIFEINLDLNTWDEIGYVIKREKNGA
;
A
#
# COMPACT_ATOMS: atom_id res chain seq x y z
N MET A 1 33.73 8.42 42.32
CA MET A 1 33.17 7.65 41.19
C MET A 1 34.19 7.80 40.07
N THR A 2 34.95 6.74 39.85
CA THR A 2 35.99 6.69 38.81
C THR A 2 35.29 6.78 37.44
N GLU A 3 35.66 7.79 36.64
CA GLU A 3 35.32 7.85 35.21
C GLU A 3 35.97 6.63 34.55
N GLU A 4 35.18 5.61 34.28
CA GLU A 4 35.57 4.57 33.34
C GLU A 4 35.75 5.27 32.00
N THR A 5 36.97 5.31 31.50
CA THR A 5 37.31 5.73 30.13
C THR A 5 36.61 4.78 29.17
N VAL A 6 35.43 5.15 28.71
CA VAL A 6 34.69 4.38 27.70
C VAL A 6 35.51 4.40 26.43
N GLU A 7 36.03 3.25 26.02
CA GLU A 7 36.73 3.10 24.74
C GLU A 7 35.87 3.55 23.59
N ARG A 8 36.35 4.54 22.82
CA ARG A 8 35.57 5.13 21.73
C ARG A 8 35.59 4.23 20.51
N LYS A 9 34.50 3.47 20.31
CA LYS A 9 34.34 2.60 19.15
C LYS A 9 33.98 3.36 17.88
N SER A 10 34.42 2.82 16.72
CA SER A 10 34.11 3.39 15.41
C SER A 10 32.62 3.30 15.10
N VAL A 11 32.08 4.35 14.53
CA VAL A 11 30.70 4.40 13.96
C VAL A 11 30.65 3.87 12.52
N THR A 12 31.76 3.35 11.99
CA THR A 12 31.89 2.85 10.62
C THR A 12 32.35 1.40 10.61
N ASN A 13 31.94 0.66 9.59
CA ASN A 13 32.43 -0.67 9.29
C ASN A 13 32.74 -0.77 7.78
N ILE A 14 33.88 -0.17 7.39
CA ILE A 14 34.31 -0.09 5.99
C ILE A 14 34.48 -1.50 5.39
N GLN A 15 34.91 -2.48 6.19
CA GLN A 15 35.09 -3.84 5.71
C GLN A 15 33.76 -4.43 5.19
N SER A 16 32.65 -4.24 5.91
CA SER A 16 31.35 -4.70 5.43
C SER A 16 30.86 -3.96 4.18
N GLU A 17 31.20 -2.66 4.04
CA GLU A 17 30.91 -1.88 2.85
C GLU A 17 31.68 -2.44 1.63
N MET A 18 32.99 -2.69 1.78
CA MET A 18 33.83 -3.29 0.74
C MET A 18 33.34 -4.68 0.32
N MET A 19 32.99 -5.53 1.28
CA MET A 19 32.47 -6.87 1.01
C MET A 19 31.11 -6.83 0.31
N PHE A 20 30.24 -5.92 0.69
CA PHE A 20 28.95 -5.71 0.04
C PHE A 20 29.11 -5.31 -1.44
N VAL A 21 29.94 -4.30 -1.71
CA VAL A 21 30.20 -3.85 -3.07
C VAL A 21 30.94 -4.93 -3.88
N GLY A 22 31.95 -5.59 -3.28
CA GLY A 22 32.69 -6.69 -3.92
C GLY A 22 31.78 -7.85 -4.32
N ALA A 23 30.83 -8.22 -3.49
CA ALA A 23 29.86 -9.28 -3.79
C ALA A 23 28.94 -8.91 -4.97
N LEU A 24 28.52 -7.65 -5.06
CA LEU A 24 27.73 -7.17 -6.20
C LEU A 24 28.50 -7.29 -7.53
N TYR A 25 29.76 -6.88 -7.55
CA TYR A 25 30.58 -7.03 -8.76
C TYR A 25 30.89 -8.49 -9.09
N LYS A 26 31.01 -9.35 -8.08
CA LYS A 26 31.26 -10.78 -8.25
C LYS A 26 30.02 -11.53 -8.77
N GLN A 27 28.84 -11.18 -8.27
CA GLN A 27 27.57 -11.78 -8.64
C GLN A 27 26.49 -10.70 -8.74
N PRO A 28 26.35 -10.07 -9.94
CA PRO A 28 25.44 -8.93 -10.15
C PRO A 28 23.97 -9.18 -9.78
N ASP A 29 23.48 -10.42 -9.95
CA ASP A 29 22.09 -10.79 -9.63
C ASP A 29 21.71 -10.57 -8.16
N LEU A 30 22.69 -10.49 -7.26
CA LEU A 30 22.46 -10.14 -5.86
C LEU A 30 21.84 -8.74 -5.69
N TYR A 31 21.97 -7.86 -6.69
CA TYR A 31 21.38 -6.53 -6.66
C TYR A 31 19.86 -6.57 -6.53
N VAL A 32 19.20 -7.54 -7.16
CA VAL A 32 17.74 -7.72 -7.09
C VAL A 32 17.26 -7.95 -5.65
N SER A 33 18.06 -8.69 -4.86
CA SER A 33 17.66 -9.05 -3.49
C SER A 33 17.76 -7.89 -2.50
N TYR A 34 18.86 -7.14 -2.51
CA TYR A 34 19.15 -6.10 -1.50
C TYR A 34 19.79 -4.84 -2.07
N GLY A 35 20.38 -4.90 -3.27
CA GLY A 35 21.12 -3.77 -3.84
C GLY A 35 20.26 -2.54 -4.03
N GLY A 36 19.05 -2.69 -4.57
CA GLY A 36 18.12 -1.60 -4.81
C GLY A 36 17.58 -0.89 -3.56
N TYR A 37 17.80 -1.46 -2.37
CA TYR A 37 17.39 -0.85 -1.10
C TYR A 37 18.49 0.01 -0.46
N MET A 38 19.65 0.14 -1.10
CA MET A 38 20.74 0.98 -0.64
C MET A 38 20.52 2.45 -1.03
N ARG A 39 20.90 3.34 -0.12
CA ARG A 39 20.97 4.79 -0.35
C ARG A 39 22.41 5.22 -0.20
N SER A 40 23.16 5.33 -1.29
CA SER A 40 24.60 5.45 -1.30
C SER A 40 25.12 6.62 -0.43
N GLN A 41 24.41 7.75 -0.42
CA GLN A 41 24.77 8.93 0.38
C GLN A 41 24.69 8.73 1.91
N TYR A 42 23.92 7.74 2.39
CA TYR A 42 23.72 7.46 3.81
C TYR A 42 24.39 6.15 4.23
N ASP A 43 24.35 5.14 3.35
CA ASP A 43 24.73 3.78 3.69
C ASP A 43 26.24 3.53 3.62
N PHE A 44 26.97 4.28 2.82
CA PHE A 44 28.42 4.16 2.72
C PHE A 44 29.12 5.30 3.45
N SER A 45 30.13 4.94 4.26
CA SER A 45 31.03 5.89 4.93
C SER A 45 32.32 6.09 4.16
N ASP A 46 32.73 5.11 3.36
CA ASP A 46 33.91 5.18 2.51
C ASP A 46 33.53 5.68 1.11
N GLU A 47 34.23 6.71 0.65
CA GLU A 47 33.95 7.35 -0.64
C GLU A 47 34.25 6.43 -1.85
N ALA A 48 35.19 5.49 -1.72
CA ALA A 48 35.45 4.53 -2.77
C ALA A 48 34.31 3.49 -2.85
N CYS A 49 33.83 2.99 -1.71
CA CYS A 49 32.69 2.08 -1.65
C CYS A 49 31.43 2.74 -2.25
N LYS A 50 31.17 4.00 -1.88
CA LYS A 50 30.07 4.78 -2.44
C LYS A 50 30.21 4.93 -3.96
N PHE A 51 31.38 5.39 -4.43
CA PHE A 51 31.62 5.57 -5.86
C PHE A 51 31.42 4.27 -6.64
N PHE A 52 32.01 3.16 -6.19
CA PHE A 52 31.89 1.90 -6.90
C PHE A 52 30.47 1.33 -6.83
N TYR A 53 29.74 1.55 -5.75
CA TYR A 53 28.33 1.18 -5.69
C TYR A 53 27.49 1.98 -6.68
N ASP A 54 27.64 3.30 -6.73
CA ASP A 54 26.89 4.16 -7.64
C ASP A 54 27.19 3.80 -9.11
N MET A 55 28.45 3.50 -9.43
CA MET A 55 28.83 3.04 -10.76
C MET A 55 28.25 1.68 -11.08
N PHE A 56 28.27 0.76 -10.12
CA PHE A 56 27.65 -0.55 -10.27
C PHE A 56 26.15 -0.42 -10.58
N GLU A 57 25.44 0.39 -9.83
CA GLU A 57 24.00 0.60 -10.00
C GLU A 57 23.66 1.10 -11.41
N ILE A 58 24.42 2.08 -11.92
CA ILE A 58 24.23 2.60 -13.27
C ILE A 58 24.52 1.52 -14.33
N MET A 59 25.62 0.78 -14.17
CA MET A 59 26.00 -0.28 -15.09
C MET A 59 24.99 -1.43 -15.10
N TYR A 60 24.51 -1.85 -13.92
CA TYR A 60 23.53 -2.91 -13.78
C TYR A 60 22.21 -2.57 -14.49
N LYS A 61 21.76 -1.33 -14.39
CA LYS A 61 20.56 -0.84 -15.08
C LYS A 61 20.74 -0.67 -16.60
N THR A 62 21.99 -0.58 -17.07
CA THR A 62 22.31 -0.31 -18.47
C THR A 62 22.76 -1.56 -19.23
N PHE A 63 23.47 -2.48 -18.57
CA PHE A 63 24.11 -3.66 -19.17
C PHE A 63 23.58 -4.93 -18.51
N THR A 64 22.80 -5.65 -19.20
CA THR A 64 21.88 -6.66 -18.68
C THR A 64 22.49 -7.98 -18.16
N GLN A 65 23.77 -8.31 -18.08
CA GLN A 65 24.11 -9.66 -17.55
C GLN A 65 25.50 -9.88 -16.94
N THR A 66 26.57 -9.23 -17.35
CA THR A 66 27.88 -9.48 -16.75
C THR A 66 28.69 -8.20 -16.60
N ILE A 67 29.21 -7.96 -15.38
CA ILE A 67 30.08 -6.81 -15.09
C ILE A 67 31.52 -7.31 -15.04
N GLU A 68 32.22 -7.19 -16.16
CA GLU A 68 33.62 -7.63 -16.34
C GLU A 68 34.55 -6.41 -16.47
N GLU A 69 35.85 -6.63 -16.30
CA GLU A 69 36.87 -5.58 -16.32
C GLU A 69 36.77 -4.66 -17.56
N ASP A 70 36.68 -5.26 -18.74
CA ASP A 70 36.66 -4.51 -19.99
C ASP A 70 35.41 -3.62 -20.10
N LYS A 71 34.26 -4.13 -19.67
CA LYS A 71 33.01 -3.39 -19.66
C LYS A 71 33.06 -2.24 -18.67
N VAL A 72 33.61 -2.46 -17.47
CA VAL A 72 33.80 -1.42 -16.44
C VAL A 72 34.76 -0.35 -16.96
N ASN A 73 35.89 -0.73 -17.52
CA ASN A 73 36.85 0.23 -18.06
C ASN A 73 36.26 1.04 -19.22
N MET A 74 35.51 0.41 -20.10
CA MET A 74 34.80 1.10 -21.19
C MET A 74 33.78 2.11 -20.63
N PHE A 75 32.96 1.70 -19.68
CA PHE A 75 31.97 2.56 -19.06
C PHE A 75 32.61 3.74 -18.33
N MET A 76 33.70 3.52 -17.60
CA MET A 76 34.42 4.57 -16.89
C MET A 76 35.06 5.59 -17.85
N SER A 77 35.51 5.15 -19.03
CA SER A 77 36.13 6.01 -20.04
C SER A 77 35.16 6.94 -20.76
N GLN A 78 33.86 6.76 -20.63
CA GLN A 78 32.84 7.62 -21.25
C GLN A 78 32.74 9.02 -20.61
N SER A 79 33.36 9.24 -19.45
CA SER A 79 33.40 10.54 -18.78
C SER A 79 34.75 10.78 -18.13
N ASP A 80 35.38 11.91 -18.42
CA ASP A 80 36.68 12.29 -17.85
C ASP A 80 36.67 12.38 -16.33
N GLU A 81 35.60 12.89 -15.74
CA GLU A 81 35.45 13.00 -14.29
C GLU A 81 35.34 11.62 -13.63
N ARG A 82 34.51 10.76 -14.22
CA ARG A 82 34.34 9.37 -13.78
C ARG A 82 35.65 8.59 -13.88
N LEU A 83 36.37 8.73 -14.99
CA LEU A 83 37.65 8.07 -15.20
C LEU A 83 38.73 8.56 -14.21
N ARG A 84 38.76 9.85 -13.92
CA ARG A 84 39.70 10.40 -12.91
C ARG A 84 39.42 9.80 -11.53
N THR A 85 38.17 9.76 -11.11
CA THR A 85 37.75 9.21 -9.82
C THR A 85 38.04 7.70 -9.75
N TYR A 86 37.75 6.98 -10.82
CA TYR A 86 38.07 5.56 -10.96
C TYR A 86 39.55 5.27 -10.79
N LYS A 87 40.42 6.03 -11.47
CA LYS A 87 41.88 5.92 -11.34
C LYS A 87 42.37 6.29 -9.94
N ARG A 88 41.77 7.33 -9.31
CA ARG A 88 42.07 7.73 -7.93
C ARG A 88 41.87 6.58 -6.95
N TYR A 89 40.83 5.78 -7.14
CA TYR A 89 40.54 4.60 -6.32
C TYR A 89 41.18 3.31 -6.85
N LYS A 90 42.24 3.40 -7.67
CA LYS A 90 43.01 2.28 -8.24
C LYS A 90 42.21 1.35 -9.17
N GLY A 91 41.06 1.78 -9.64
CA GLY A 91 40.28 1.15 -10.68
C GLY A 91 39.89 -0.30 -10.41
N TRP A 92 39.95 -1.13 -11.43
CA TRP A 92 39.60 -2.55 -11.34
C TRP A 92 40.37 -3.33 -10.31
N LYS A 93 41.63 -2.94 -10.03
CA LYS A 93 42.43 -3.59 -8.98
C LYS A 93 41.74 -3.57 -7.62
N THR A 94 41.07 -2.47 -7.28
CA THR A 94 40.32 -2.35 -6.03
C THR A 94 39.07 -3.24 -6.07
N ILE A 95 38.29 -3.18 -7.14
CA ILE A 95 37.11 -4.00 -7.33
C ILE A 95 37.48 -5.48 -7.25
N SER A 96 38.48 -5.91 -7.99
CA SER A 96 38.96 -7.30 -8.03
C SER A 96 39.41 -7.77 -6.63
N SER A 97 40.12 -6.92 -5.88
CA SER A 97 40.51 -7.28 -4.51
C SER A 97 39.31 -7.47 -3.58
N TRP A 98 38.28 -6.65 -3.72
CA TRP A 98 37.03 -6.80 -2.95
C TRP A 98 36.25 -8.04 -3.34
N MET A 99 36.17 -8.34 -4.65
CA MET A 99 35.54 -9.57 -5.15
C MET A 99 36.22 -10.84 -4.61
N GLN A 100 37.56 -10.83 -4.43
CA GLN A 100 38.30 -11.98 -3.90
C GLN A 100 37.93 -12.30 -2.45
N VAL A 101 37.71 -11.28 -1.62
CA VAL A 101 37.43 -11.47 -0.19
C VAL A 101 35.94 -11.57 0.12
N ALA A 102 35.08 -11.14 -0.80
CA ALA A 102 33.63 -11.19 -0.63
C ALA A 102 33.09 -12.61 -0.85
N ASP A 103 32.32 -13.09 0.12
CA ASP A 103 31.52 -14.31 0.01
C ASP A 103 30.08 -13.93 -0.36
N CYS A 104 29.60 -14.45 -1.50
CA CYS A 104 28.26 -14.14 -1.99
C CYS A 104 27.16 -14.75 -1.11
N ASP A 105 27.42 -15.86 -0.43
CA ASP A 105 26.46 -16.49 0.48
C ASP A 105 26.23 -15.63 1.75
N ASP A 106 27.21 -14.82 2.13
CA ASP A 106 27.12 -13.87 3.26
C ASP A 106 26.54 -12.49 2.85
N PHE A 107 26.04 -12.31 1.62
CA PHE A 107 25.60 -11.01 1.11
C PHE A 107 24.56 -10.32 2.00
N LYS A 108 23.56 -11.05 2.47
CA LYS A 108 22.55 -10.55 3.42
C LYS A 108 23.18 -10.02 4.71
N LYS A 109 24.21 -10.67 5.19
CA LYS A 109 24.94 -10.28 6.40
C LYS A 109 25.70 -8.96 6.17
N TYR A 110 26.34 -8.80 5.02
CA TYR A 110 26.99 -7.53 4.66
C TYR A 110 25.98 -6.40 4.56
N TYR A 111 24.86 -6.63 3.89
CA TYR A 111 23.74 -5.68 3.82
C TYR A 111 23.29 -5.24 5.22
N ASN A 112 23.02 -6.18 6.11
CA ASN A 112 22.55 -5.89 7.45
C ASN A 112 23.60 -5.10 8.27
N LEU A 113 24.90 -5.41 8.10
CA LEU A 113 25.97 -4.68 8.76
C LEU A 113 26.10 -3.24 8.22
N VAL A 114 26.03 -3.05 6.90
CA VAL A 114 26.07 -1.70 6.30
C VAL A 114 24.89 -0.88 6.82
N LYS A 115 23.67 -1.41 6.80
CA LYS A 115 22.47 -0.74 7.33
C LYS A 115 22.55 -0.44 8.82
N LYS A 116 23.12 -1.34 9.60
CA LYS A 116 23.35 -1.18 11.04
C LYS A 116 24.25 0.02 11.32
N TYR A 117 25.41 0.07 10.66
CA TYR A 117 26.36 1.17 10.86
C TYR A 117 25.91 2.48 10.22
N SER A 118 25.15 2.43 9.13
CA SER A 118 24.47 3.59 8.55
C SER A 118 23.54 4.25 9.59
N LEU A 119 22.70 3.46 10.24
CA LEU A 119 21.80 3.96 11.29
C LEU A 119 22.56 4.55 12.48
N VAL A 120 23.64 3.90 12.92
CA VAL A 120 24.49 4.42 14.01
C VAL A 120 25.09 5.77 13.63
N ARG A 121 25.61 5.92 12.41
CA ARG A 121 26.16 7.20 11.91
C ARG A 121 25.11 8.30 11.89
N GLU A 122 23.88 8.00 11.43
CA GLU A 122 22.82 9.00 11.40
C GLU A 122 22.43 9.44 12.83
N TYR A 123 22.39 8.54 13.79
CA TYR A 123 22.16 8.93 15.18
C TYR A 123 23.32 9.76 15.74
N ASP A 124 24.58 9.42 15.43
CA ASP A 124 25.75 10.18 15.86
C ASP A 124 25.73 11.61 15.29
N ARG A 125 25.42 11.76 13.98
CA ARG A 125 25.28 13.05 13.30
C ARG A 125 24.19 13.93 13.93
N ASN A 126 23.14 13.31 14.46
CA ASN A 126 22.05 13.99 15.14
C ASN A 126 22.28 14.17 16.65
N GLY A 127 23.51 13.93 17.15
CA GLY A 127 23.90 14.21 18.53
C GLY A 127 23.46 13.15 19.55
N TYR A 128 23.01 11.98 19.12
CA TYR A 128 22.67 10.89 20.05
C TYR A 128 23.94 10.24 20.62
N PRO A 129 23.93 9.81 21.90
CA PRO A 129 25.09 9.22 22.57
C PRO A 129 25.35 7.77 22.13
N VAL A 130 25.70 7.58 20.85
CA VAL A 130 25.84 6.26 20.20
C VAL A 130 26.92 5.38 20.82
N GLN A 131 27.90 5.94 21.54
CA GLN A 131 28.94 5.16 22.21
C GLN A 131 28.37 4.18 23.26
N ARG A 132 27.25 4.54 23.90
CA ARG A 132 26.55 3.62 24.81
C ARG A 132 25.97 2.42 24.08
N ILE A 133 25.55 2.62 22.82
CA ILE A 133 24.99 1.57 21.95
C ILE A 133 26.12 0.67 21.45
N LEU A 134 27.21 1.27 20.93
CA LEU A 134 28.38 0.57 20.40
C LEU A 134 29.08 -0.30 21.47
N ASN A 135 29.08 0.16 22.71
CA ASN A 135 29.68 -0.57 23.84
C ASN A 135 28.71 -1.56 24.52
N HIS A 136 27.47 -1.66 24.04
CA HIS A 136 26.53 -2.63 24.61
C HIS A 136 26.94 -4.06 24.27
N ARG A 137 26.90 -4.96 25.26
CA ARG A 137 27.34 -6.38 25.15
C ARG A 137 26.65 -7.16 24.02
N LEU A 138 25.46 -6.77 23.61
CA LEU A 138 24.69 -7.42 22.56
C LEU A 138 24.83 -6.70 21.20
N PHE A 139 25.60 -5.62 21.11
CA PHE A 139 25.68 -4.83 19.88
C PHE A 139 26.06 -5.69 18.66
N GLU A 140 26.98 -6.62 18.80
CA GLU A 140 27.39 -7.49 17.68
C GLU A 140 26.23 -8.34 17.12
N LYS A 141 25.29 -8.71 18.00
CA LYS A 141 24.11 -9.52 17.63
C LYS A 141 22.93 -8.69 17.13
N TRP A 142 22.95 -7.37 17.35
CA TRP A 142 21.87 -6.49 16.95
C TRP A 142 21.89 -6.18 15.45
N GLU A 143 20.71 -6.09 14.88
CA GLU A 143 20.45 -5.47 13.59
C GLU A 143 20.03 -3.99 13.76
N ALA A 144 19.91 -3.26 12.65
CA ALA A 144 19.46 -1.86 12.67
C ALA A 144 18.12 -1.67 13.41
N LYS A 145 17.18 -2.60 13.24
CA LYS A 145 15.88 -2.58 13.93
C LYS A 145 15.99 -2.64 15.46
N ASP A 146 16.99 -3.36 15.97
CA ASP A 146 17.17 -3.51 17.41
C ASP A 146 17.76 -2.24 18.03
N ILE A 147 18.69 -1.59 17.33
CA ILE A 147 19.23 -0.28 17.70
C ILE A 147 18.10 0.76 17.76
N TYR A 148 17.25 0.82 16.71
CA TYR A 148 16.08 1.70 16.70
C TYR A 148 15.17 1.47 17.91
N ARG A 149 14.86 0.21 18.25
CA ARG A 149 14.05 -0.13 19.43
C ARG A 149 14.67 0.35 20.74
N VAL A 150 15.97 0.19 20.90
CA VAL A 150 16.68 0.63 22.11
C VAL A 150 16.61 2.15 22.25
N ILE A 151 16.91 2.90 21.21
CA ILE A 151 16.84 4.37 21.22
C ILE A 151 15.41 4.84 21.48
N ARG A 152 14.43 4.26 20.79
CA ARG A 152 13.02 4.58 21.02
C ARG A 152 12.61 4.31 22.46
N SER A 153 12.96 3.15 23.01
CA SER A 153 12.66 2.83 24.41
C SER A 153 13.29 3.81 25.40
N GLN A 154 14.47 4.35 25.10
CA GLN A 154 15.10 5.37 25.92
C GLN A 154 14.35 6.72 25.81
N ALA A 155 13.98 7.11 24.59
CA ALA A 155 13.19 8.31 24.37
C ALA A 155 11.81 8.22 25.05
N ASP A 156 11.15 7.08 24.95
CA ASP A 156 9.86 6.81 25.60
C ASP A 156 9.97 6.90 27.14
N LYS A 157 11.07 6.36 27.72
CA LYS A 157 11.33 6.48 29.16
C LYS A 157 11.53 7.93 29.61
N ILE A 158 12.30 8.71 28.84
CA ILE A 158 12.52 10.13 29.14
C ILE A 158 11.18 10.89 29.05
N ASN A 159 10.42 10.63 27.99
CA ASN A 159 9.10 11.22 27.84
C ASN A 159 8.17 10.85 28.99
N THR A 160 8.13 9.58 29.40
CA THR A 160 7.34 9.12 30.53
C THR A 160 7.72 9.82 31.83
N VAL A 161 9.01 10.06 32.09
CA VAL A 161 9.48 10.76 33.29
C VAL A 161 9.10 12.23 33.27
N ILE A 162 9.16 12.89 32.11
CA ILE A 162 8.82 14.32 31.97
C ILE A 162 7.31 14.51 31.94
N SER A 163 6.58 13.61 31.28
CA SER A 163 5.12 13.64 31.19
C SER A 163 4.41 13.07 32.43
N ALA A 164 5.15 12.63 33.45
CA ALA A 164 4.58 12.13 34.69
C ALA A 164 3.81 13.26 35.41
N GLY A 165 2.53 13.42 35.06
CA GLY A 165 1.62 14.45 35.53
C GLY A 165 0.79 15.13 34.45
N GLU A 166 1.11 14.88 33.15
CA GLU A 166 0.32 15.37 32.00
C GLU A 166 -0.64 14.31 31.41
N ASP A 167 -0.63 13.08 31.95
CA ASP A 167 -1.38 11.94 31.40
C ASP A 167 -2.90 12.05 31.60
N SER A 168 -3.35 12.96 32.47
CA SER A 168 -4.77 13.21 32.66
C SER A 168 -5.14 14.65 32.33
N VAL A 169 -6.15 14.81 31.48
CA VAL A 169 -6.71 16.11 31.12
C VAL A 169 -8.02 16.36 31.87
N LEU A 170 -8.28 17.61 32.25
CA LEU A 170 -9.56 18.01 32.79
C LEU A 170 -10.59 18.06 31.65
N LEU A 171 -11.42 17.02 31.53
CA LEU A 171 -12.39 16.88 30.44
C LEU A 171 -13.44 18.01 30.42
N ASN A 172 -13.70 18.66 31.54
CA ASN A 172 -14.62 19.78 31.63
C ASN A 172 -13.95 21.15 31.39
N SER A 173 -12.67 21.16 31.03
CA SER A 173 -11.94 22.38 30.66
C SER A 173 -11.90 22.49 29.12
N GLY A 174 -12.19 23.66 28.58
CA GLY A 174 -12.15 23.92 27.13
C GLY A 174 -13.37 23.42 26.35
N VAL A 175 -14.46 22.98 27.02
CA VAL A 175 -15.65 22.45 26.33
C VAL A 175 -16.32 23.51 25.46
N GLU A 176 -16.42 24.77 25.95
CA GLU A 176 -17.02 25.88 25.20
C GLU A 176 -16.23 26.14 23.89
N SER A 177 -14.91 26.31 23.99
CA SER A 177 -14.05 26.53 22.83
C SER A 177 -14.06 25.34 21.86
N GLN A 178 -14.22 24.13 22.36
CA GLN A 178 -14.38 22.95 21.51
C GLN A 178 -15.69 23.00 20.70
N VAL A 179 -16.79 23.35 21.34
CA VAL A 179 -18.11 23.50 20.68
C VAL A 179 -18.04 24.61 19.63
N GLU A 180 -17.46 25.76 19.94
CA GLU A 180 -17.26 26.85 19.01
C GLU A 180 -16.37 26.45 17.83
N SER A 181 -15.32 25.65 18.05
CA SER A 181 -14.42 25.18 17.01
C SER A 181 -15.14 24.33 15.95
N PHE A 182 -16.20 23.61 16.33
CA PHE A 182 -16.97 22.81 15.37
C PHE A 182 -17.79 23.64 14.38
N LEU A 183 -18.05 24.93 14.68
CA LEU A 183 -18.69 25.83 13.72
C LEU A 183 -17.78 26.15 12.54
N SER A 184 -16.47 26.23 12.78
CA SER A 184 -15.47 26.52 11.73
C SER A 184 -14.80 25.25 11.17
N LYS A 185 -14.66 24.21 12.01
CA LYS A 185 -14.02 22.93 11.66
C LYS A 185 -14.84 21.77 12.21
N PRO A 186 -15.94 21.40 11.52
CA PRO A 186 -16.71 20.23 11.93
C PRO A 186 -15.85 18.96 11.89
N ASP A 187 -16.13 18.00 12.78
CA ASP A 187 -15.43 16.70 12.85
C ASP A 187 -15.83 15.81 11.64
N LEU A 188 -15.38 16.21 10.47
CA LEU A 188 -15.56 15.51 9.22
C LEU A 188 -14.20 15.09 8.65
N GLY A 189 -14.15 13.86 8.11
CA GLY A 189 -13.05 13.41 7.25
C GLY A 189 -13.32 13.74 5.79
N ILE A 190 -12.35 13.45 4.91
CA ILE A 190 -12.62 13.49 3.47
C ILE A 190 -13.75 12.50 3.13
N PRO A 191 -14.61 12.83 2.16
CA PRO A 191 -15.77 11.99 1.85
C PRO A 191 -15.38 10.61 1.32
N LEU A 192 -16.26 9.64 1.54
CA LEU A 192 -16.26 8.34 0.90
C LEU A 192 -16.98 8.46 -0.46
N PRO A 193 -16.68 7.58 -1.44
CA PRO A 193 -17.38 7.58 -2.72
C PRO A 193 -18.86 7.18 -2.62
N TRP A 194 -19.31 6.69 -1.47
CA TRP A 194 -20.65 6.16 -1.19
C TRP A 194 -21.40 7.07 -0.23
N VAL A 195 -22.59 7.52 -0.64
CA VAL A 195 -23.36 8.57 0.05
C VAL A 195 -23.85 8.12 1.42
N ILE A 196 -24.44 6.90 1.52
CA ILE A 196 -24.97 6.40 2.80
C ILE A 196 -23.84 6.14 3.76
N LEU A 197 -22.79 5.43 3.32
CA LEU A 197 -21.63 5.16 4.17
C LEU A 197 -20.93 6.45 4.60
N ASN A 198 -20.84 7.43 3.70
CA ASN A 198 -20.26 8.73 4.02
C ASN A 198 -21.05 9.46 5.13
N LYS A 199 -22.38 9.49 5.02
CA LYS A 199 -23.26 10.06 6.07
C LYS A 199 -23.13 9.31 7.38
N MET A 200 -23.03 7.96 7.36
CA MET A 200 -22.91 7.14 8.55
C MET A 200 -21.58 7.36 9.28
N PHE A 201 -20.47 7.56 8.56
CA PHE A 201 -19.13 7.60 9.13
C PHE A 201 -18.56 9.00 9.30
N ARG A 202 -19.20 10.00 8.70
CA ARG A 202 -18.67 11.37 8.60
C ARG A 202 -17.33 11.42 7.85
N GLY A 203 -17.18 10.59 6.82
CA GLY A 203 -15.98 10.50 6.00
C GLY A 203 -14.82 9.71 6.62
N CYS A 204 -13.66 9.79 5.97
CA CYS A 204 -12.40 9.15 6.39
C CYS A 204 -11.69 10.04 7.42
N ARG A 205 -12.08 9.94 8.68
CA ARG A 205 -11.54 10.79 9.76
C ARG A 205 -10.18 10.29 10.23
N LEU A 206 -9.22 11.20 10.37
CA LEU A 206 -7.89 10.87 10.88
C LEU A 206 -7.95 10.31 12.31
N GLY A 207 -7.05 9.40 12.65
CA GLY A 207 -7.02 8.67 13.91
C GLY A 207 -8.06 7.55 14.00
N LYS A 208 -8.80 7.24 12.92
CA LYS A 208 -9.83 6.19 12.88
C LYS A 208 -9.45 5.06 11.94
N VAL A 209 -10.01 3.87 12.25
CA VAL A 209 -9.80 2.67 11.44
C VAL A 209 -11.15 2.06 11.05
N ILE A 210 -11.30 1.79 9.77
CA ILE A 210 -12.40 0.98 9.22
C ILE A 210 -11.85 -0.40 8.90
N PHE A 211 -12.46 -1.43 9.46
CA PHE A 211 -12.25 -2.81 9.05
C PHE A 211 -13.45 -3.29 8.23
N ASN A 212 -13.19 -3.82 7.04
CA ASN A 212 -14.21 -4.29 6.12
C ASN A 212 -14.01 -5.77 5.77
N GLY A 213 -14.96 -6.60 6.14
CA GLY A 213 -14.93 -8.05 5.91
C GLY A 213 -15.67 -8.46 4.65
N PHE A 214 -15.03 -9.33 3.86
CA PHE A 214 -15.59 -9.92 2.63
C PHE A 214 -15.42 -11.44 2.63
N LEU A 215 -16.28 -12.12 1.92
CA LEU A 215 -16.00 -13.50 1.50
C LEU A 215 -14.85 -13.53 0.48
N SER A 216 -14.22 -14.69 0.36
CA SER A 216 -13.20 -14.90 -0.66
C SER A 216 -13.78 -14.65 -2.06
N ASN A 217 -12.99 -14.03 -2.94
CA ASN A 217 -13.36 -13.75 -4.34
C ASN A 217 -14.62 -12.88 -4.54
N GLU A 218 -15.07 -12.15 -3.53
CA GLU A 218 -16.22 -11.24 -3.64
C GLU A 218 -15.81 -9.76 -3.85
N GLY A 219 -14.62 -9.50 -4.38
CA GLY A 219 -14.20 -8.16 -4.78
C GLY A 219 -13.65 -7.28 -3.65
N LYS A 220 -13.09 -7.89 -2.60
CA LYS A 220 -12.46 -7.21 -1.46
C LYS A 220 -11.46 -6.12 -1.89
N SER A 221 -10.42 -6.50 -2.63
CA SER A 221 -9.37 -5.59 -3.12
C SER A 221 -9.92 -4.59 -4.14
N ARG A 222 -10.91 -4.99 -4.94
CA ARG A 222 -11.60 -4.15 -5.92
C ARG A 222 -12.41 -3.02 -5.27
N ASN A 223 -13.16 -3.33 -4.21
CA ASN A 223 -13.88 -2.33 -3.41
C ASN A 223 -12.90 -1.34 -2.75
N MET A 224 -11.80 -1.85 -2.22
CA MET A 224 -10.75 -1.02 -1.64
C MET A 224 -10.09 -0.13 -2.70
N MET A 225 -9.84 -0.63 -3.91
CA MET A 225 -9.26 0.15 -5.01
C MET A 225 -10.15 1.32 -5.41
N LEU A 226 -11.47 1.16 -5.42
CA LEU A 226 -12.40 2.28 -5.67
C LEU A 226 -12.23 3.39 -4.62
N LEU A 227 -12.13 3.04 -3.34
CA LEU A 227 -11.88 4.00 -2.28
C LEU A 227 -10.50 4.67 -2.44
N ILE A 228 -9.45 3.91 -2.74
CA ILE A 228 -8.11 4.44 -2.97
C ILE A 228 -8.09 5.43 -4.13
N ALA A 229 -8.63 5.02 -5.27
CA ALA A 229 -8.72 5.88 -6.45
C ALA A 229 -9.50 7.17 -6.15
N TYR A 230 -10.59 7.08 -5.39
CA TYR A 230 -11.39 8.25 -5.01
C TYR A 230 -10.58 9.20 -4.11
N ILE A 231 -9.90 8.69 -3.08
CA ILE A 231 -9.06 9.50 -2.18
C ILE A 231 -7.94 10.19 -2.96
N VAL A 232 -7.27 9.48 -3.87
CA VAL A 232 -6.11 10.02 -4.60
C VAL A 232 -6.53 10.94 -5.74
N LEU A 233 -7.47 10.50 -6.60
CA LEU A 233 -7.76 11.17 -7.85
C LEU A 233 -8.86 12.24 -7.71
N ALA A 234 -9.86 12.01 -6.86
CA ALA A 234 -10.96 12.95 -6.64
C ALA A 234 -10.69 13.91 -5.48
N MET A 235 -10.17 13.39 -4.35
CA MET A 235 -9.95 14.20 -3.14
C MET A 235 -8.55 14.81 -3.07
N ASP A 236 -7.65 14.50 -3.97
CA ASP A 236 -6.29 15.05 -4.08
C ASP A 236 -5.39 14.76 -2.86
N GLU A 237 -5.62 13.65 -2.17
CA GLU A 237 -4.85 13.25 -1.00
C GLU A 237 -3.84 12.14 -1.32
N LYS A 238 -2.80 12.02 -0.48
CA LYS A 238 -1.82 10.94 -0.59
C LYS A 238 -2.31 9.69 0.10
N PHE A 239 -2.08 8.54 -0.50
CA PHE A 239 -2.47 7.24 0.02
C PHE A 239 -1.32 6.25 0.01
N LEU A 240 -1.22 5.42 1.05
CA LEU A 240 -0.31 4.27 1.12
C LEU A 240 -1.13 2.98 1.13
N LEU A 241 -0.93 2.13 0.13
CA LEU A 241 -1.44 0.77 0.11
C LEU A 241 -0.33 -0.22 0.49
N LEU A 242 -0.57 -0.98 1.53
CA LEU A 242 0.20 -2.17 1.88
C LEU A 242 -0.61 -3.40 1.47
N SER A 243 -0.10 -4.27 0.60
CA SER A 243 -0.78 -5.48 0.18
C SER A 243 0.10 -6.71 0.35
N ASN A 244 -0.52 -7.84 0.68
CA ASN A 244 0.09 -9.16 0.76
C ASN A 244 -0.63 -10.19 -0.13
N GLU A 245 -1.50 -9.73 -1.04
CA GLU A 245 -2.31 -10.61 -1.91
C GLU A 245 -2.12 -10.32 -3.40
N MET A 246 -2.00 -9.05 -3.78
CA MET A 246 -1.92 -8.63 -5.18
C MET A 246 -0.55 -7.99 -5.43
N ASP A 247 0.03 -8.27 -6.58
CA ASP A 247 1.25 -7.61 -7.05
C ASP A 247 0.97 -6.22 -7.64
N GLU A 248 2.04 -5.54 -8.05
CA GLU A 248 1.99 -4.17 -8.54
C GLU A 248 1.22 -4.04 -9.86
N ASP A 249 1.39 -5.01 -10.77
CA ASP A 249 0.76 -4.97 -12.08
C ASP A 249 -0.73 -5.26 -12.01
N ASP A 250 -1.15 -6.22 -11.19
CA ASP A 250 -2.56 -6.51 -10.91
C ASP A 250 -3.26 -5.30 -10.28
N LEU A 251 -2.59 -4.61 -9.34
CA LEU A 251 -3.13 -3.40 -8.73
C LEU A 251 -3.24 -2.23 -9.72
N ARG A 252 -2.28 -2.08 -10.65
CA ARG A 252 -2.37 -1.09 -11.73
C ARG A 252 -3.53 -1.38 -12.68
N ASN A 253 -3.70 -2.64 -13.06
CA ASN A 253 -4.82 -3.07 -13.89
C ASN A 253 -6.15 -2.76 -13.21
N CYS A 254 -6.29 -3.15 -11.94
CA CYS A 254 -7.47 -2.86 -11.13
C CYS A 254 -7.72 -1.35 -11.00
N LEU A 255 -6.69 -0.52 -10.82
CA LEU A 255 -6.81 0.94 -10.75
C LEU A 255 -7.34 1.51 -12.06
N VAL A 256 -6.76 1.14 -13.20
CA VAL A 256 -7.16 1.64 -14.52
C VAL A 256 -8.62 1.28 -14.82
N VAL A 257 -9.00 0.01 -14.62
CA VAL A 257 -10.38 -0.46 -14.79
C VAL A 257 -11.36 0.29 -13.89
N THR A 258 -10.98 0.50 -12.63
CA THR A 258 -11.79 1.29 -11.68
C THR A 258 -12.05 2.70 -12.21
N VAL A 259 -11.01 3.36 -12.70
CA VAL A 259 -11.11 4.76 -13.17
C VAL A 259 -11.90 4.86 -14.47
N ILE A 260 -11.72 3.92 -15.39
CA ILE A 260 -12.45 3.90 -16.67
C ILE A 260 -13.95 3.77 -16.45
N ASN A 261 -14.39 2.91 -15.53
CA ASN A 261 -15.78 2.46 -15.51
C ASN A 261 -16.66 3.18 -14.47
N ASN A 262 -16.08 3.76 -13.40
CA ASN A 262 -16.90 4.41 -12.38
C ASN A 262 -17.30 5.85 -12.74
N LYS A 263 -18.55 6.16 -12.55
CA LYS A 263 -19.18 7.44 -12.90
C LYS A 263 -18.44 8.64 -12.30
N CYS A 264 -18.05 8.57 -11.04
CA CYS A 264 -17.36 9.66 -10.36
C CYS A 264 -16.02 10.05 -11.02
N PHE A 265 -15.34 9.12 -11.70
CA PHE A 265 -14.11 9.41 -12.45
C PHE A 265 -14.43 9.82 -13.89
N LYS A 266 -15.45 9.24 -14.53
CA LYS A 266 -15.91 9.69 -15.86
C LYS A 266 -16.22 11.18 -15.86
N GLU A 267 -16.84 11.68 -14.81
CA GLU A 267 -17.11 13.12 -14.63
C GLU A 267 -15.83 13.97 -14.50
N LEU A 268 -14.74 13.39 -13.94
CA LEU A 268 -13.47 14.10 -13.75
C LEU A 268 -12.58 14.11 -14.99
N HIS A 269 -12.48 12.99 -15.71
CA HIS A 269 -11.62 12.90 -16.91
C HIS A 269 -12.38 13.20 -18.22
N GLY A 270 -13.71 13.25 -18.20
CA GLY A 270 -14.52 13.64 -19.34
C GLY A 270 -14.60 12.62 -20.48
N VAL A 271 -14.20 11.37 -20.25
CA VAL A 271 -14.19 10.30 -21.26
C VAL A 271 -15.31 9.32 -20.93
N ASP A 272 -16.22 9.11 -21.87
CA ASP A 272 -17.27 8.10 -21.75
C ASP A 272 -16.85 6.83 -22.48
N ILE A 273 -16.53 5.80 -21.68
CA ILE A 273 -16.14 4.48 -22.14
C ILE A 273 -16.44 3.46 -21.04
N GLU A 274 -16.70 2.22 -21.44
CA GLU A 274 -16.74 1.05 -20.56
C GLU A 274 -15.79 0.00 -21.13
N LYS A 275 -14.95 -0.59 -20.27
CA LYS A 275 -13.95 -1.58 -20.69
C LYS A 275 -13.69 -2.59 -19.58
N PRO A 276 -13.97 -3.89 -19.80
CA PRO A 276 -13.63 -4.96 -18.86
C PRO A 276 -12.13 -5.09 -18.66
N GLU A 277 -11.71 -5.48 -17.46
CA GLU A 277 -10.31 -5.71 -17.14
C GLU A 277 -9.67 -6.76 -18.04
N GLU A 278 -10.36 -7.89 -18.26
CA GLU A 278 -9.89 -8.97 -19.14
C GLU A 278 -9.54 -8.46 -20.53
N GLU A 279 -10.38 -7.61 -21.13
CA GLU A 279 -10.12 -7.06 -22.45
C GLU A 279 -8.91 -6.10 -22.48
N ILE A 280 -8.67 -5.36 -21.39
CA ILE A 280 -7.49 -4.48 -21.26
C ILE A 280 -6.22 -5.35 -21.17
N VAL A 281 -6.22 -6.35 -20.29
CA VAL A 281 -5.08 -7.21 -20.04
C VAL A 281 -4.73 -8.08 -21.26
N LEU A 282 -5.75 -8.53 -21.99
CA LEU A 282 -5.57 -9.30 -23.22
C LEU A 282 -5.30 -8.43 -24.45
N GLY A 283 -5.33 -7.09 -24.33
CA GLY A 283 -5.11 -6.18 -25.46
C GLY A 283 -6.21 -6.25 -26.52
N ILE A 284 -7.42 -6.61 -26.14
CA ILE A 284 -8.57 -6.74 -27.04
C ILE A 284 -9.18 -5.36 -27.27
N TYR A 285 -9.04 -4.84 -28.47
CA TYR A 285 -9.65 -3.57 -28.90
C TYR A 285 -10.41 -3.75 -30.20
N ARG A 286 -11.44 -2.90 -30.40
CA ARG A 286 -12.30 -2.94 -31.58
C ARG A 286 -12.05 -1.72 -32.45
N ASP A 287 -12.21 -1.93 -33.76
CA ASP A 287 -12.27 -0.82 -34.71
C ASP A 287 -13.61 -0.05 -34.59
N ASN A 288 -13.76 1.06 -35.31
CA ASN A 288 -14.96 1.88 -35.27
C ASN A 288 -16.22 1.19 -35.87
N ASN A 289 -16.06 -0.01 -36.43
CA ASN A 289 -17.16 -0.86 -36.90
C ASN A 289 -17.52 -1.95 -35.89
N GLY A 290 -16.81 -2.03 -34.76
CA GLY A 290 -17.03 -3.02 -33.69
C GLY A 290 -16.30 -4.35 -33.88
N ASN A 291 -15.43 -4.50 -34.88
CA ASN A 291 -14.65 -5.71 -35.09
C ASN A 291 -13.37 -5.71 -34.23
N VAL A 292 -13.05 -6.86 -33.65
CA VAL A 292 -11.79 -7.02 -32.91
C VAL A 292 -10.60 -6.83 -33.86
N ILE A 293 -9.63 -6.04 -33.43
CA ILE A 293 -8.41 -5.77 -34.20
C ILE A 293 -7.37 -6.82 -33.82
N GLU A 294 -7.26 -7.86 -34.64
CA GLU A 294 -6.25 -8.90 -34.48
C GLU A 294 -4.98 -8.57 -35.26
N ARG A 295 -3.81 -9.05 -34.77
CA ARG A 295 -2.56 -8.95 -35.51
C ARG A 295 -2.63 -9.81 -36.79
N LYS A 296 -2.24 -9.25 -37.90
CA LYS A 296 -2.36 -9.91 -39.21
C LYS A 296 -1.44 -11.13 -39.31
N THR A 297 -2.01 -12.25 -39.77
CA THR A 297 -1.29 -13.53 -40.02
C THR A 297 -1.41 -13.96 -41.47
N ASN A 298 -0.47 -14.79 -41.93
CA ASN A 298 -0.57 -15.49 -43.22
C ASN A 298 -1.46 -16.74 -43.09
N GLU A 299 -1.65 -17.48 -44.20
CA GLU A 299 -2.44 -18.71 -44.21
C GLU A 299 -1.86 -19.84 -43.32
N ASN A 300 -0.59 -19.76 -42.94
CA ASN A 300 0.09 -20.70 -42.07
C ASN A 300 0.00 -20.28 -40.58
N GLY A 301 -0.56 -19.13 -40.27
CA GLY A 301 -0.65 -18.59 -38.92
C GLY A 301 0.55 -17.76 -38.46
N ASP A 302 1.56 -17.52 -39.33
CA ASP A 302 2.70 -16.67 -39.00
C ASP A 302 2.31 -15.18 -39.05
N PHE A 303 2.82 -14.37 -38.14
CA PHE A 303 2.59 -12.94 -38.18
C PHE A 303 3.29 -12.28 -39.37
N ILE A 304 2.50 -11.58 -40.20
CA ILE A 304 2.99 -10.77 -41.32
C ILE A 304 3.09 -9.28 -41.00
N GLU A 305 2.65 -8.90 -39.81
CA GLU A 305 2.67 -7.55 -39.27
C GLU A 305 3.60 -7.53 -38.04
N THR A 306 4.51 -6.57 -37.96
CA THR A 306 5.35 -6.36 -36.77
C THR A 306 4.52 -5.88 -35.59
N GLU A 307 5.06 -5.98 -34.37
CA GLU A 307 4.36 -5.46 -33.17
C GLU A 307 4.13 -3.94 -33.24
N GLU A 308 5.10 -3.21 -33.78
CA GLU A 308 5.01 -1.75 -33.91
C GLU A 308 3.94 -1.34 -34.93
N GLU A 309 3.86 -2.01 -36.07
CA GLU A 309 2.81 -1.80 -37.09
C GLU A 309 1.42 -2.11 -36.49
N TYR A 310 1.31 -3.24 -35.77
CA TYR A 310 0.07 -3.59 -35.08
C TYR A 310 -0.35 -2.54 -34.05
N LYS A 311 0.56 -2.15 -33.15
CA LYS A 311 0.33 -1.10 -32.16
C LYS A 311 -0.08 0.23 -32.82
N HIS A 312 0.61 0.61 -33.89
CA HIS A 312 0.29 1.82 -34.63
C HIS A 312 -1.12 1.74 -35.27
N ARG A 313 -1.46 0.59 -35.85
CA ARG A 313 -2.78 0.38 -36.46
C ARG A 313 -3.88 0.42 -35.40
N VAL A 314 -3.75 -0.26 -34.26
CA VAL A 314 -4.70 -0.19 -33.15
C VAL A 314 -4.85 1.27 -32.69
N ALA A 315 -3.75 1.98 -32.49
CA ALA A 315 -3.76 3.37 -32.02
C ALA A 315 -4.45 4.35 -33.01
N THR A 316 -4.45 4.04 -34.32
CA THR A 316 -5.02 4.92 -35.35
C THR A 316 -6.44 4.55 -35.77
N THR A 317 -6.85 3.29 -35.57
CA THR A 317 -8.15 2.79 -36.06
C THR A 317 -9.14 2.45 -34.95
N SER A 318 -8.73 2.48 -33.68
CA SER A 318 -9.59 2.19 -32.54
C SER A 318 -9.82 3.44 -31.68
N ASP A 319 -11.00 4.04 -31.78
CA ASP A 319 -11.45 5.10 -30.85
C ASP A 319 -11.51 4.58 -29.42
N GLU A 320 -11.85 3.30 -29.25
CA GLU A 320 -11.88 2.63 -27.96
C GLU A 320 -10.48 2.66 -27.30
N PHE A 321 -9.44 2.25 -28.04
CA PHE A 321 -8.07 2.30 -27.55
C PHE A 321 -7.61 3.73 -27.23
N GLN A 322 -7.94 4.69 -28.09
CA GLN A 322 -7.59 6.10 -27.85
C GLN A 322 -8.22 6.63 -26.56
N LYS A 323 -9.49 6.30 -26.28
CA LYS A 323 -10.19 6.67 -25.06
C LYS A 323 -9.55 6.02 -23.82
N VAL A 324 -9.24 4.71 -23.87
CA VAL A 324 -8.55 4.01 -22.77
C VAL A 324 -7.20 4.67 -22.50
N MET A 325 -6.43 4.96 -23.55
CA MET A 325 -5.12 5.64 -23.41
C MET A 325 -5.24 7.07 -22.90
N GLN A 326 -6.32 7.78 -23.23
CA GLN A 326 -6.60 9.10 -22.67
C GLN A 326 -6.83 9.02 -21.16
N VAL A 327 -7.62 8.05 -20.69
CA VAL A 327 -7.84 7.83 -19.26
C VAL A 327 -6.56 7.39 -18.56
N ALA A 328 -5.80 6.46 -19.13
CA ALA A 328 -4.52 5.99 -18.57
C ALA A 328 -3.52 7.16 -18.40
N LYS A 329 -3.36 7.99 -19.42
CA LYS A 329 -2.54 9.21 -19.35
C LYS A 329 -3.04 10.19 -18.29
N TRP A 330 -4.36 10.33 -18.15
CA TRP A 330 -4.94 11.16 -17.13
C TRP A 330 -4.62 10.65 -15.72
N VAL A 331 -4.68 9.33 -15.50
CA VAL A 331 -4.28 8.70 -14.22
C VAL A 331 -2.82 8.97 -13.91
N ASP A 332 -1.92 8.77 -14.90
CA ASP A 332 -0.48 9.00 -14.72
C ASP A 332 -0.16 10.46 -14.36
N GLN A 333 -0.86 11.41 -14.98
CA GLN A 333 -0.53 12.83 -14.87
C GLN A 333 -1.28 13.53 -13.72
N LYS A 334 -2.51 13.08 -13.41
CA LYS A 334 -3.43 13.83 -12.54
C LYS A 334 -2.90 14.01 -11.13
N ARG A 335 -2.34 12.96 -10.53
CA ARG A 335 -1.89 12.96 -9.13
C ARG A 335 -0.58 12.19 -8.98
N GLN A 336 0.39 12.53 -9.82
CA GLN A 336 1.69 11.87 -9.80
C GLN A 336 2.34 11.93 -8.42
N GLY A 337 2.85 10.78 -7.94
CA GLY A 337 3.53 10.67 -6.65
C GLY A 337 2.61 10.72 -5.42
N LYS A 338 1.30 10.47 -5.56
CA LYS A 338 0.35 10.45 -4.43
C LYS A 338 -0.14 9.07 -4.01
N LEU A 339 -0.04 8.07 -4.85
CA LEU A 339 -0.35 6.67 -4.51
C LEU A 339 0.95 5.91 -4.31
N TYR A 340 1.19 5.49 -3.08
CA TYR A 340 2.33 4.66 -2.69
C TYR A 340 1.86 3.23 -2.50
N PHE A 341 2.58 2.30 -3.08
CA PHE A 341 2.35 0.87 -2.91
C PHE A 341 3.58 0.20 -2.29
N LYS A 342 3.35 -0.79 -1.44
CA LYS A 342 4.37 -1.71 -0.96
C LYS A 342 3.80 -3.11 -0.81
N ASP A 343 4.40 -4.05 -1.51
CA ASP A 343 4.23 -5.46 -1.24
C ASP A 343 4.88 -5.79 0.12
N VAL A 344 4.09 -6.36 1.01
CA VAL A 344 4.52 -6.68 2.37
C VAL A 344 4.67 -8.18 2.60
N GLY A 345 4.31 -9.01 1.61
CA GLY A 345 4.38 -10.46 1.71
C GLY A 345 3.56 -11.04 2.86
N SER A 346 3.61 -12.37 3.01
CA SER A 346 2.84 -13.09 4.05
C SER A 346 3.45 -12.98 5.46
N ASP A 347 4.76 -12.74 5.56
CA ASP A 347 5.53 -12.82 6.81
C ASP A 347 5.88 -11.44 7.41
N TYR A 348 5.11 -10.42 7.05
CA TYR A 348 5.39 -9.05 7.46
C TYR A 348 4.99 -8.81 8.92
N SER A 349 5.97 -8.50 9.78
CA SER A 349 5.73 -8.32 11.22
C SER A 349 5.03 -7.00 11.53
N ASP A 350 4.31 -6.95 12.67
CA ASP A 350 3.67 -5.73 13.18
C ASP A 350 4.65 -4.56 13.31
N SER A 351 5.91 -4.82 13.67
CA SER A 351 6.93 -3.77 13.75
C SER A 351 7.35 -3.24 12.39
N ALA A 352 7.32 -4.07 11.35
CA ALA A 352 7.61 -3.64 10.00
C ALA A 352 6.43 -2.84 9.41
N LEU A 353 5.19 -3.24 9.69
CA LEU A 353 3.99 -2.45 9.38
C LEU A 353 4.06 -1.07 10.05
N GLU A 354 4.34 -1.02 11.36
CA GLU A 354 4.50 0.25 12.08
C GLU A 354 5.56 1.14 11.44
N PHE A 355 6.72 0.56 11.08
CA PHE A 355 7.79 1.31 10.44
C PHE A 355 7.34 1.93 9.12
N GLU A 356 6.65 1.19 8.25
CA GLU A 356 6.20 1.72 6.95
C GLU A 356 5.14 2.82 7.13
N PHE A 357 4.19 2.66 8.03
CA PHE A 357 3.21 3.73 8.31
C PHE A 357 3.88 5.01 8.83
N ARG A 358 4.78 4.90 9.81
CA ARG A 358 5.52 6.04 10.35
C ARG A 358 6.39 6.70 9.30
N LYS A 359 7.13 5.92 8.52
CA LYS A 359 7.98 6.41 7.43
C LYS A 359 7.19 7.23 6.42
N HIS A 360 6.06 6.69 5.93
CA HIS A 360 5.25 7.40 4.93
C HIS A 360 4.55 8.62 5.52
N ARG A 361 4.13 8.56 6.78
CA ARG A 361 3.58 9.72 7.48
C ARG A 361 4.61 10.83 7.65
N MET A 362 5.82 10.49 8.07
CA MET A 362 6.86 11.48 8.39
C MET A 362 7.56 12.04 7.15
N LEU A 363 7.91 11.19 6.18
CA LEU A 363 8.71 11.60 5.02
C LEU A 363 7.86 12.13 3.87
N TYR A 364 6.65 11.63 3.70
CA TYR A 364 5.82 11.94 2.54
C TYR A 364 4.51 12.62 2.91
N ASP A 365 4.25 12.87 4.20
CA ASP A 365 2.99 13.42 4.73
C ASP A 365 1.75 12.67 4.23
N VAL A 366 1.82 11.33 4.22
CA VAL A 366 0.69 10.46 3.91
C VAL A 366 -0.23 10.40 5.11
N LYS A 367 -1.51 10.68 4.92
CA LYS A 367 -2.54 10.69 5.97
C LYS A 367 -3.53 9.54 5.85
N TYR A 368 -3.63 8.91 4.71
CA TYR A 368 -4.59 7.85 4.39
C TYR A 368 -3.84 6.61 3.99
N CYS A 369 -4.23 5.47 4.54
CA CYS A 369 -3.59 4.20 4.21
C CYS A 369 -4.59 3.04 4.15
N GLY A 370 -4.15 1.99 3.48
CA GLY A 370 -4.87 0.73 3.36
C GLY A 370 -3.99 -0.47 3.67
N TYR A 371 -4.59 -1.51 4.22
CA TYR A 371 -3.93 -2.79 4.42
C TYR A 371 -4.79 -3.93 3.86
N ASP A 372 -4.34 -4.52 2.77
CA ASP A 372 -4.97 -5.62 2.05
C ASP A 372 -4.06 -6.85 2.09
N THR A 373 -4.28 -7.80 2.93
CA THR A 373 -5.40 -8.14 3.79
C THR A 373 -4.91 -8.29 5.21
N LEU A 374 -5.75 -7.95 6.18
CA LEU A 374 -5.47 -8.21 7.58
C LEU A 374 -5.46 -9.72 7.83
N LYS A 375 -4.27 -10.29 7.91
CA LYS A 375 -3.99 -11.68 8.28
C LYS A 375 -3.14 -11.70 9.54
N GLY A 376 -3.29 -12.73 10.37
CA GLY A 376 -2.35 -12.98 11.46
C GLY A 376 -0.99 -13.43 10.92
N TYR A 377 0.06 -13.19 11.67
CA TYR A 377 1.42 -13.65 11.35
C TYR A 377 1.52 -15.19 11.17
N ARG A 378 0.54 -15.94 11.71
CA ARG A 378 0.34 -17.38 11.51
C ARG A 378 -1.10 -17.63 11.11
N ILE A 379 -1.31 -18.41 10.09
CA ILE A 379 -2.60 -18.68 9.43
C ILE A 379 -3.70 -19.15 10.42
N ASP A 380 -3.34 -19.75 11.55
CA ASP A 380 -4.28 -20.34 12.52
C ASP A 380 -4.40 -19.56 13.85
N ASP A 381 -3.75 -18.39 14.01
CA ASP A 381 -3.73 -17.69 15.29
C ASP A 381 -4.58 -16.41 15.27
N TRP A 382 -5.84 -16.54 15.74
CA TRP A 382 -6.78 -15.42 15.93
C TRP A 382 -6.25 -14.33 16.89
N GLN A 383 -5.35 -14.67 17.82
CA GLN A 383 -4.73 -13.70 18.73
C GLN A 383 -3.83 -12.74 17.97
N THR A 384 -3.12 -13.23 16.98
CA THR A 384 -2.25 -12.43 16.12
C THR A 384 -3.05 -11.43 15.28
N VAL A 385 -4.17 -11.85 14.66
CA VAL A 385 -5.05 -10.94 13.89
C VAL A 385 -5.56 -9.80 14.77
N LYS A 386 -5.99 -10.11 15.99
CA LYS A 386 -6.41 -9.10 16.97
C LYS A 386 -5.26 -8.17 17.38
N GLN A 387 -4.06 -8.72 17.60
CA GLN A 387 -2.87 -7.93 17.97
C GLN A 387 -2.52 -6.94 16.86
N THR A 388 -2.45 -7.40 15.61
CA THR A 388 -2.18 -6.55 14.45
C THR A 388 -3.26 -5.47 14.30
N ALA A 389 -4.54 -5.83 14.41
CA ALA A 389 -5.63 -4.86 14.35
C ALA A 389 -5.53 -3.82 15.48
N THR A 390 -5.21 -4.25 16.71
CA THR A 390 -5.00 -3.35 17.85
C THR A 390 -3.84 -2.41 17.61
N LYS A 391 -2.73 -2.95 17.14
CA LYS A 391 -1.53 -2.17 16.82
C LYS A 391 -1.78 -1.11 15.73
N ILE A 392 -2.47 -1.48 14.67
CA ILE A 392 -2.88 -0.53 13.62
C ILE A 392 -3.74 0.57 14.22
N LYS A 393 -4.73 0.22 15.06
CA LYS A 393 -5.63 1.20 15.69
C LYS A 393 -4.89 2.19 16.58
N GLU A 394 -4.02 1.72 17.46
CA GLU A 394 -3.22 2.56 18.36
C GLU A 394 -2.31 3.49 17.55
N LEU A 395 -1.65 2.92 16.54
CA LEU A 395 -0.76 3.66 15.67
C LEU A 395 -1.48 4.76 14.88
N MET A 396 -2.64 4.45 14.29
CA MET A 396 -3.42 5.45 13.53
C MET A 396 -3.83 6.63 14.42
N LYS A 397 -4.20 6.37 15.68
CA LYS A 397 -4.51 7.42 16.66
C LYS A 397 -3.27 8.26 16.97
N GLU A 398 -2.11 7.61 17.20
CA GLU A 398 -0.86 8.27 17.58
C GLU A 398 -0.33 9.18 16.46
N ILE A 399 -0.27 8.68 15.23
CA ILE A 399 0.32 9.43 14.09
C ILE A 399 -0.70 10.21 13.27
N HIS A 400 -1.96 10.28 13.72
CA HIS A 400 -3.05 10.96 13.02
C HIS A 400 -3.18 10.55 11.56
N MET A 401 -3.32 9.23 11.31
CA MET A 401 -3.64 8.68 10.00
C MET A 401 -5.01 8.00 10.03
N PHE A 402 -5.66 7.92 8.87
CA PHE A 402 -6.82 7.07 8.64
C PHE A 402 -6.38 5.76 8.00
N CYS A 403 -6.94 4.64 8.45
CA CYS A 403 -6.69 3.34 7.85
C CYS A 403 -8.00 2.65 7.44
N PHE A 404 -8.00 2.14 6.20
CA PHE A 404 -9.02 1.22 5.70
C PHE A 404 -8.37 -0.14 5.50
N SER A 405 -8.78 -1.12 6.28
CA SER A 405 -8.21 -2.47 6.18
C SER A 405 -9.30 -3.48 5.89
N VAL A 406 -8.99 -4.44 5.06
CA VAL A 406 -9.90 -5.51 4.67
C VAL A 406 -9.46 -6.84 5.28
N PHE A 407 -10.41 -7.75 5.47
CA PHE A 407 -10.18 -9.09 6.00
C PHE A 407 -11.20 -10.09 5.45
N GLN A 408 -10.98 -11.37 5.70
CA GLN A 408 -11.82 -12.44 5.18
C GLN A 408 -12.88 -12.89 6.20
N LEU A 409 -14.10 -13.10 5.71
CA LEU A 409 -15.20 -13.74 6.44
C LEU A 409 -15.10 -15.25 6.32
N THR A 410 -15.82 -15.97 7.20
CA THR A 410 -15.98 -17.43 7.13
C THR A 410 -16.91 -17.82 6.00
N ASP A 411 -16.68 -18.97 5.38
CA ASP A 411 -17.44 -19.43 4.22
C ASP A 411 -18.93 -19.69 4.53
N ASP A 412 -19.27 -20.01 5.78
CA ASP A 412 -20.66 -20.16 6.25
C ASP A 412 -21.46 -18.84 6.18
N THR A 413 -20.80 -17.72 6.03
CA THR A 413 -21.42 -16.40 5.81
C THR A 413 -22.32 -16.38 4.57
N VAL A 414 -22.03 -17.21 3.55
CA VAL A 414 -22.87 -17.35 2.35
C VAL A 414 -24.33 -17.64 2.70
N TYR A 415 -24.55 -18.47 3.71
CA TYR A 415 -25.89 -18.90 4.13
C TYR A 415 -26.53 -17.97 5.18
N THR A 416 -25.80 -16.99 5.67
CA THR A 416 -26.29 -16.07 6.71
C THR A 416 -27.18 -14.98 6.09
N ASP A 417 -28.39 -14.77 6.62
CA ASP A 417 -29.25 -13.64 6.25
C ASP A 417 -28.50 -12.33 6.51
N ILE A 418 -28.55 -11.38 5.55
CA ILE A 418 -27.82 -10.12 5.66
C ILE A 418 -28.18 -9.33 6.93
N PHE A 419 -29.40 -9.42 7.42
CA PHE A 419 -29.81 -8.77 8.68
C PHE A 419 -29.25 -9.46 9.92
N GLN A 420 -28.85 -10.74 9.82
CA GLN A 420 -28.25 -11.51 10.90
C GLN A 420 -26.72 -11.51 10.87
N LEU A 421 -26.13 -11.06 9.75
CA LEU A 421 -24.68 -10.97 9.61
C LEU A 421 -24.08 -10.19 10.77
N SER A 422 -23.03 -10.70 11.37
CA SER A 422 -22.41 -10.12 12.58
C SER A 422 -20.94 -10.49 12.69
N SER A 423 -20.25 -9.96 13.67
CA SER A 423 -18.85 -10.31 13.98
C SER A 423 -18.62 -11.81 14.26
N ASN A 424 -19.69 -12.60 14.45
CA ASN A 424 -19.57 -14.06 14.56
C ASN A 424 -19.16 -14.73 13.23
N ASN A 425 -19.37 -14.05 12.11
CA ASN A 425 -19.01 -14.50 10.77
C ASN A 425 -17.57 -14.12 10.37
N ILE A 426 -16.77 -13.58 11.29
CA ILE A 426 -15.38 -13.22 11.01
C ILE A 426 -14.50 -14.47 11.19
N ALA A 427 -13.76 -14.85 10.15
CA ALA A 427 -12.77 -15.90 10.22
C ALA A 427 -11.72 -15.58 11.30
N ASN A 428 -11.57 -16.49 12.26
CA ASN A 428 -10.54 -16.47 13.30
C ASN A 428 -10.42 -15.20 14.17
N ALA A 429 -11.31 -14.19 14.07
CA ALA A 429 -11.10 -12.92 14.75
C ALA A 429 -12.36 -12.15 15.19
N LYS A 430 -13.35 -12.82 15.77
CA LYS A 430 -14.58 -12.16 16.34
C LYS A 430 -14.28 -10.91 17.18
N GLN A 431 -13.11 -10.85 17.78
CA GLN A 431 -12.69 -9.76 18.67
C GLN A 431 -12.23 -8.49 17.94
N ILE A 432 -12.06 -8.49 16.60
CA ILE A 432 -11.80 -7.28 15.81
C ILE A 432 -12.85 -6.21 16.09
N LYS A 433 -14.11 -6.62 16.35
CA LYS A 433 -15.19 -5.70 16.74
C LYS A 433 -14.84 -4.84 17.95
N HIS A 434 -14.12 -5.36 18.92
CA HIS A 434 -13.76 -4.57 20.11
C HIS A 434 -12.75 -3.48 19.80
N VAL A 435 -11.85 -3.73 18.84
CA VAL A 435 -10.78 -2.81 18.43
C VAL A 435 -11.27 -1.76 17.44
N ALA A 436 -12.04 -2.15 16.44
CA ALA A 436 -12.50 -1.29 15.35
C ALA A 436 -13.23 -0.02 15.84
N ASP A 437 -13.03 1.10 15.14
CA ASP A 437 -13.94 2.24 15.22
C ASP A 437 -15.20 1.98 14.41
N ILE A 438 -15.01 1.46 13.21
CA ILE A 438 -16.06 1.05 12.29
C ILE A 438 -15.75 -0.37 11.82
N LEU A 439 -16.74 -1.25 11.90
CA LEU A 439 -16.68 -2.62 11.39
C LEU A 439 -17.80 -2.80 10.38
N MET A 440 -17.41 -3.08 9.16
CA MET A 440 -18.30 -3.41 8.05
C MET A 440 -18.18 -4.89 7.70
N LEU A 441 -19.28 -5.49 7.31
CA LEU A 441 -19.37 -6.89 6.88
C LEU A 441 -20.12 -6.91 5.56
N GLY A 442 -19.42 -7.26 4.49
CA GLY A 442 -19.95 -7.29 3.14
C GLY A 442 -20.41 -8.70 2.74
N LYS A 443 -21.53 -8.77 2.04
CA LYS A 443 -22.06 -10.02 1.48
C LYS A 443 -22.69 -9.76 0.14
N ARG A 444 -22.34 -10.56 -0.87
CA ARG A 444 -23.07 -10.66 -2.12
C ARG A 444 -24.39 -11.39 -1.88
N LEU A 445 -25.51 -10.83 -2.36
CA LEU A 445 -26.79 -11.51 -2.30
C LEU A 445 -26.85 -12.57 -3.41
N HIS A 446 -27.28 -13.77 -3.03
CA HIS A 446 -27.51 -14.81 -4.04
C HIS A 446 -28.82 -14.54 -4.79
N PRO A 447 -28.92 -14.76 -6.12
CA PRO A 447 -30.15 -14.52 -6.89
C PRO A 447 -31.38 -15.23 -6.34
N ASP A 448 -31.20 -16.42 -5.74
CA ASP A 448 -32.27 -17.17 -5.09
C ASP A 448 -32.79 -16.54 -3.79
N GLU A 449 -32.13 -15.52 -3.28
CA GLU A 449 -32.56 -14.76 -2.10
C GLU A 449 -33.26 -13.44 -2.45
N TYR A 450 -33.21 -12.99 -3.72
CA TYR A 450 -33.75 -11.68 -4.12
C TYR A 450 -35.23 -11.51 -3.78
N TYR A 451 -36.01 -12.58 -3.80
CA TYR A 451 -37.42 -12.51 -3.43
C TYR A 451 -37.68 -12.16 -1.96
N LYS A 452 -36.65 -12.29 -1.08
CA LYS A 452 -36.74 -11.98 0.36
C LYS A 452 -36.59 -10.47 0.62
N TYR A 453 -36.00 -9.74 -0.34
CA TYR A 453 -35.51 -8.37 -0.14
C TYR A 453 -36.08 -7.42 -1.21
N GLN A 454 -36.12 -6.16 -0.82
CA GLN A 454 -36.27 -4.99 -1.68
C GLN A 454 -35.21 -3.96 -1.27
N TYR A 455 -34.99 -2.94 -2.07
CA TYR A 455 -34.19 -1.82 -1.64
C TYR A 455 -34.99 -0.51 -1.74
N MET A 456 -34.70 0.39 -0.82
CA MET A 456 -35.19 1.77 -0.87
C MET A 456 -34.17 2.60 -1.60
N SER A 457 -34.55 3.25 -2.68
CA SER A 457 -33.66 4.11 -3.45
C SER A 457 -33.28 5.38 -2.68
N ILE A 458 -32.06 5.89 -2.93
CA ILE A 458 -31.67 7.23 -2.51
C ILE A 458 -32.13 8.17 -3.62
N SER A 459 -33.02 9.11 -3.28
CA SER A 459 -33.38 10.16 -4.20
C SER A 459 -33.03 11.49 -3.55
N ASP A 460 -32.35 12.36 -4.30
CA ASP A 460 -32.03 13.72 -3.86
C ASP A 460 -33.30 14.60 -3.87
N TRP A 461 -34.38 14.16 -4.53
CA TRP A 461 -35.58 14.93 -4.81
C TRP A 461 -36.90 14.16 -4.73
N GLY A 462 -37.07 13.27 -3.78
CA GLY A 462 -38.31 12.53 -3.64
C GLY A 462 -38.37 11.63 -2.39
N GLU A 463 -39.58 11.10 -2.10
CA GLU A 463 -39.70 10.08 -1.07
C GLU A 463 -38.97 8.78 -1.51
N PRO A 464 -38.26 8.10 -0.61
CA PRO A 464 -37.62 6.83 -0.91
C PRO A 464 -38.67 5.84 -1.47
N GLN A 465 -38.33 5.19 -2.58
CA GLN A 465 -39.22 4.19 -3.21
C GLN A 465 -38.65 2.80 -3.06
N ALA A 466 -39.52 1.82 -2.80
CA ALA A 466 -39.15 0.44 -2.74
C ALA A 466 -39.05 -0.16 -4.15
N HIS A 467 -37.94 -0.83 -4.42
CA HIS A 467 -37.67 -1.50 -5.69
C HIS A 467 -37.35 -2.96 -5.48
N ASP A 468 -37.79 -3.82 -6.39
CA ASP A 468 -37.45 -5.22 -6.43
C ASP A 468 -36.03 -5.44 -6.99
N LEU A 469 -35.34 -6.45 -6.48
CA LEU A 469 -34.06 -6.88 -7.02
C LEU A 469 -34.29 -7.64 -8.35
N LYS A 470 -33.49 -7.30 -9.36
CA LYS A 470 -33.57 -7.89 -10.71
C LYS A 470 -32.59 -9.05 -10.85
N LYS A 471 -33.01 -10.14 -11.51
CA LYS A 471 -32.19 -11.34 -11.66
C LYS A 471 -30.97 -11.20 -12.58
N ASP A 472 -31.02 -10.24 -13.49
CA ASP A 472 -29.94 -9.90 -14.43
C ASP A 472 -28.87 -8.98 -13.84
N LYS A 473 -29.01 -8.63 -12.55
CA LYS A 473 -28.07 -7.75 -11.84
C LYS A 473 -27.45 -8.46 -10.64
N THR A 474 -26.27 -8.03 -10.26
CA THR A 474 -25.56 -8.52 -9.08
C THR A 474 -25.60 -7.47 -7.97
N TYR A 475 -26.01 -7.90 -6.78
CA TYR A 475 -26.16 -7.01 -5.64
C TYR A 475 -25.22 -7.41 -4.49
N PHE A 476 -24.64 -6.41 -3.88
CA PHE A 476 -23.80 -6.54 -2.72
C PHE A 476 -24.30 -5.65 -1.58
N CYS A 477 -24.34 -6.18 -0.37
CA CYS A 477 -24.78 -5.44 0.80
C CYS A 477 -23.65 -5.29 1.80
N ILE A 478 -23.56 -4.11 2.45
CA ILE A 478 -22.59 -3.85 3.50
C ILE A 478 -23.31 -3.56 4.81
N LYS A 479 -23.24 -4.51 5.76
CA LYS A 479 -23.78 -4.31 7.10
C LYS A 479 -22.75 -3.69 8.02
N VAL A 480 -23.11 -2.57 8.64
CA VAL A 480 -22.28 -1.94 9.66
C VAL A 480 -22.56 -2.59 11.01
N ASP A 481 -21.67 -3.48 11.44
CA ASP A 481 -21.80 -4.19 12.72
C ASP A 481 -21.37 -3.32 13.92
N LYS A 482 -20.43 -2.39 13.71
CA LYS A 482 -19.99 -1.39 14.70
C LYS A 482 -19.75 -0.04 14.06
N ASN A 483 -20.22 1.02 14.72
CA ASN A 483 -19.87 2.41 14.40
C ASN A 483 -19.83 3.22 15.71
N ARG A 484 -18.63 3.56 16.17
CA ARG A 484 -18.45 4.32 17.41
C ARG A 484 -18.90 5.77 17.32
N GLY A 485 -19.12 6.29 16.15
CA GLY A 485 -19.40 7.71 15.94
C GLY A 485 -20.75 8.02 15.29
N GLY A 486 -21.62 7.02 15.07
CA GLY A 486 -22.84 7.25 14.31
C GLY A 486 -23.83 6.09 14.27
N ASN A 487 -24.79 6.21 13.36
CA ASN A 487 -25.83 5.21 13.13
C ASN A 487 -25.28 3.96 12.42
N LYS A 488 -25.88 2.81 12.65
CA LYS A 488 -25.58 1.52 12.00
C LYS A 488 -26.83 0.77 11.53
N ASN A 489 -28.00 1.40 11.57
CA ASN A 489 -29.28 0.71 11.37
C ASN A 489 -29.66 0.55 9.90
N VAL A 490 -28.89 1.15 9.01
CA VAL A 490 -29.11 1.07 7.56
C VAL A 490 -28.07 0.12 6.98
N ILE A 491 -28.49 -0.73 6.04
CA ILE A 491 -27.61 -1.67 5.33
C ILE A 491 -27.55 -1.19 3.87
N PRO A 492 -26.52 -0.46 3.46
CA PRO A 492 -26.35 -0.04 2.07
C PRO A 492 -26.33 -1.23 1.12
N ILE A 493 -26.94 -1.05 -0.04
CA ILE A 493 -26.94 -2.01 -1.14
C ILE A 493 -26.31 -1.37 -2.38
N PHE A 494 -25.50 -2.17 -3.05
CA PHE A 494 -24.75 -1.80 -4.24
C PHE A 494 -25.17 -2.70 -5.39
N GLU A 495 -25.34 -2.12 -6.56
CA GLU A 495 -25.27 -2.86 -7.81
C GLU A 495 -23.81 -2.93 -8.21
N ILE A 496 -23.27 -4.14 -8.41
CA ILE A 496 -21.86 -4.36 -8.68
C ILE A 496 -21.64 -5.08 -9.99
N ASN A 497 -20.55 -4.72 -10.66
CA ASN A 497 -19.96 -5.50 -11.74
C ASN A 497 -18.44 -5.61 -11.48
N LEU A 498 -17.97 -6.82 -11.17
CA LEU A 498 -16.56 -7.04 -10.84
C LEU A 498 -15.64 -6.97 -12.07
N ASP A 499 -16.13 -7.31 -13.26
CA ASP A 499 -15.34 -7.22 -14.50
C ASP A 499 -15.04 -5.77 -14.89
N LEU A 500 -15.93 -4.86 -14.52
CA LEU A 500 -15.80 -3.41 -14.69
C LEU A 500 -15.30 -2.72 -13.43
N ASN A 501 -15.21 -3.41 -12.33
CA ASN A 501 -14.97 -2.88 -10.98
C ASN A 501 -15.86 -1.69 -10.61
N THR A 502 -17.17 -1.80 -10.88
CA THR A 502 -18.15 -0.80 -10.49
C THR A 502 -18.89 -1.19 -9.22
N TRP A 503 -19.13 -0.20 -8.35
CA TRP A 503 -19.81 -0.34 -7.06
C TRP A 503 -20.80 0.81 -6.88
N ASP A 504 -21.96 0.72 -7.51
CA ASP A 504 -22.96 1.77 -7.51
C ASP A 504 -23.88 1.62 -6.28
N GLU A 505 -23.80 2.55 -5.33
CA GLU A 505 -24.68 2.59 -4.17
C GLU A 505 -26.08 3.01 -4.62
N ILE A 506 -27.02 2.06 -4.66
CA ILE A 506 -28.38 2.28 -5.17
C ILE A 506 -29.41 2.58 -4.09
N GLY A 507 -29.02 2.37 -2.81
CA GLY A 507 -29.93 2.60 -1.69
C GLY A 507 -29.58 1.73 -0.48
N TYR A 508 -30.57 1.33 0.25
CA TYR A 508 -30.43 0.43 1.38
C TYR A 508 -31.45 -0.71 1.32
N VAL A 509 -31.03 -1.90 1.76
CA VAL A 509 -31.85 -3.11 1.71
C VAL A 509 -32.88 -3.13 2.83
N ILE A 510 -34.09 -3.59 2.51
CA ILE A 510 -35.20 -3.87 3.43
C ILE A 510 -35.70 -5.30 3.21
N LYS A 511 -36.30 -5.88 4.25
CA LYS A 511 -37.03 -7.16 4.07
C LYS A 511 -38.34 -6.89 3.34
N ARG A 512 -38.65 -7.73 2.38
CA ARG A 512 -39.97 -7.69 1.73
C ARG A 512 -41.03 -8.03 2.78
N GLU A 513 -42.03 -7.19 2.94
CA GLU A 513 -43.17 -7.53 3.76
C GLU A 513 -43.87 -8.77 3.18
N LYS A 514 -44.11 -9.78 4.01
CA LYS A 514 -44.98 -10.89 3.64
C LYS A 514 -46.37 -10.25 3.49
N ASN A 515 -46.85 -10.08 2.25
CA ASN A 515 -48.25 -9.78 2.05
C ASN A 515 -49.02 -10.80 2.85
N GLY A 516 -49.79 -10.33 3.83
CA GLY A 516 -50.56 -11.15 4.72
C GLY A 516 -51.40 -12.19 3.91
N ALA A 517 -51.26 -13.45 4.23
CA ALA A 517 -52.16 -14.47 3.78
C ALA A 517 -53.52 -14.34 4.48
#